data_628662253d1d74e63671d9b3835661ab
#
_entry.id   628662253d1d74e63671d9b3835661ab
#
_cell.length_a   1.000
_cell.length_b   1.000
_cell.length_c   1.000
_cell.angle_alpha   90.00
_cell.angle_beta   90.00
_cell.angle_gamma   90.00
#
_symmetry.space_group_name_H-M   'P 1'
#
loop_
_entity.id
_entity.type
_entity.pdbx_description
1 polymer ?
#
loop_
_entity_poly.entity_id
_entity_poly.type
_entity_poly.pdbx_seq_one_letter_code
_entity_poly.pdbx_strand_id
1 'polypeptide(L)'
;MELVLWRHADAEAGADDMARRLTPAGEKEATAMAKWLRAHLPREHTLLASPAVRAQQTAAALGSPIVTEKALAPGASPKDIRRAAEKHKGLVIIVGHQPDLGRAAAHLVADTRAEWSIKKGAIWWLEGAEPARIKAVLSPDLL
;
A
#
# COMPACT_ATOMS: atom_id res chain seq x y z
N MET A 1 -1.15 -6.98 -14.98
CA MET A 1 -1.48 -6.50 -13.62
C MET A 1 -0.78 -5.17 -13.40
N GLU A 2 -1.49 -4.20 -12.85
CA GLU A 2 -0.86 -3.01 -12.29
C GLU A 2 -1.22 -2.92 -10.81
N LEU A 3 -0.21 -2.78 -9.98
CA LEU A 3 -0.36 -2.83 -8.53
C LEU A 3 0.48 -1.74 -7.87
N VAL A 4 -0.17 -0.89 -7.09
CA VAL A 4 0.51 0.08 -6.24
C VAL A 4 0.47 -0.43 -4.81
N LEU A 5 1.63 -0.74 -4.25
CA LEU A 5 1.78 -1.09 -2.84
C LEU A 5 2.07 0.19 -2.08
N TRP A 6 1.17 0.57 -1.18
CA TRP A 6 1.26 1.82 -0.42
C TRP A 6 1.33 1.49 1.07
N ARG A 7 2.50 1.68 1.65
CA ARG A 7 2.63 1.47 3.09
C ARG A 7 1.93 2.59 3.85
N HIS A 8 1.16 2.25 4.90
CA HIS A 8 0.55 3.26 5.75
C HIS A 8 1.59 4.26 6.24
N ALA A 9 1.17 5.51 6.43
CA ALA A 9 2.02 6.59 6.91
C ALA A 9 2.33 6.45 8.40
N ASP A 10 3.16 7.33 8.94
CA ASP A 10 3.60 7.28 10.33
C ASP A 10 2.42 7.24 11.31
N ALA A 11 2.45 6.32 12.26
CA ALA A 11 1.38 6.08 13.20
C ALA A 11 1.88 6.15 14.64
N GLU A 12 0.96 6.56 15.54
CA GLU A 12 1.23 6.60 16.97
C GLU A 12 1.44 5.19 17.53
N ALA A 13 2.18 5.10 18.63
CA ALA A 13 2.24 3.89 19.42
C ALA A 13 0.92 3.69 20.16
N GLY A 14 0.64 2.45 20.57
CA GLY A 14 -0.58 2.15 21.32
C GLY A 14 -0.66 0.67 21.66
N ALA A 15 -1.38 0.35 22.74
CA ALA A 15 -1.55 -1.02 23.21
C ALA A 15 -2.44 -1.85 22.28
N ASP A 16 -3.43 -1.23 21.65
CA ASP A 16 -4.29 -1.86 20.64
C ASP A 16 -3.71 -1.52 19.25
N ASP A 17 -2.98 -2.46 18.67
CA ASP A 17 -2.29 -2.26 17.40
C ASP A 17 -3.23 -1.81 16.27
N MET A 18 -4.41 -2.41 16.17
CA MET A 18 -5.36 -2.10 15.11
C MET A 18 -5.98 -0.72 15.24
N ALA A 19 -5.99 -0.15 16.45
CA ALA A 19 -6.58 1.17 16.73
C ALA A 19 -5.56 2.31 16.62
N ARG A 20 -4.29 2.02 16.38
CA ARG A 20 -3.24 3.05 16.27
C ARG A 20 -3.55 4.00 15.11
N ARG A 21 -3.55 5.30 15.41
CA ARG A 21 -3.88 6.36 14.45
C ARG A 21 -2.62 6.96 13.85
N LEU A 22 -2.77 7.61 12.70
CA LEU A 22 -1.68 8.39 12.13
C LEU A 22 -1.28 9.55 13.06
N THR A 23 0.02 9.84 13.11
CA THR A 23 0.53 11.07 13.71
C THR A 23 0.24 12.26 12.80
N PRO A 24 0.36 13.51 13.28
CA PRO A 24 0.29 14.69 12.40
C PRO A 24 1.29 14.61 11.23
N ALA A 25 2.50 14.10 11.47
CA ALA A 25 3.48 13.86 10.42
C ALA A 25 2.98 12.82 9.41
N GLY A 26 2.37 11.74 9.89
CA GLY A 26 1.78 10.71 9.05
C GLY A 26 0.65 11.21 8.19
N GLU A 27 -0.20 12.10 8.73
CA GLU A 27 -1.26 12.74 7.95
C GLU A 27 -0.71 13.57 6.79
N LYS A 28 0.38 14.31 7.03
CA LYS A 28 1.08 15.06 5.98
C LYS A 28 1.69 14.17 4.92
N GLU A 29 2.31 13.06 5.34
CA GLU A 29 2.87 12.06 4.43
C GLU A 29 1.79 11.48 3.51
N ALA A 30 0.67 11.07 4.10
CA ALA A 30 -0.45 10.51 3.35
C ALA A 30 -1.05 11.53 2.38
N THR A 31 -1.21 12.77 2.80
CA THR A 31 -1.73 13.85 1.95
C THR A 31 -0.82 14.14 0.76
N ALA A 32 0.48 14.22 1.00
CA ALA A 32 1.45 14.47 -0.07
C ALA A 32 1.48 13.34 -1.10
N MET A 33 1.51 12.10 -0.63
CA MET A 33 1.50 10.93 -1.52
C MET A 33 0.17 10.83 -2.28
N ALA A 34 -0.96 11.07 -1.63
CA ALA A 34 -2.27 11.06 -2.27
C ALA A 34 -2.36 12.09 -3.40
N LYS A 35 -1.79 13.28 -3.20
CA LYS A 35 -1.73 14.30 -4.24
C LYS A 35 -0.95 13.83 -5.46
N TRP A 36 0.21 13.21 -5.23
CA TRP A 36 1.02 12.64 -6.29
C TRP A 36 0.28 11.52 -7.02
N LEU A 37 -0.34 10.61 -6.27
CA LEU A 37 -1.11 9.49 -6.84
C LEU A 37 -2.26 10.00 -7.71
N ARG A 38 -3.04 10.97 -7.24
CA ARG A 38 -4.15 11.52 -8.04
C ARG A 38 -3.68 12.10 -9.37
N ALA A 39 -2.48 12.69 -9.40
CA ALA A 39 -1.92 13.26 -10.62
C ALA A 39 -1.45 12.20 -11.62
N HIS A 40 -1.20 10.96 -11.18
CA HIS A 40 -0.57 9.92 -11.99
C HIS A 40 -1.41 8.66 -12.17
N LEU A 41 -2.41 8.42 -11.31
CA LEU A 41 -3.28 7.26 -11.42
C LEU A 41 -4.26 7.39 -12.58
N PRO A 42 -4.60 6.28 -13.23
CA PRO A 42 -5.75 6.28 -14.13
C PRO A 42 -7.03 6.58 -13.34
N ARG A 43 -8.02 7.16 -14.02
CA ARG A 43 -9.30 7.52 -13.41
C ARG A 43 -9.96 6.29 -12.76
N GLU A 44 -9.96 5.18 -13.47
CA GLU A 44 -10.48 3.91 -12.97
C GLU A 44 -9.39 3.14 -12.25
N HIS A 45 -9.58 2.94 -10.96
CA HIS A 45 -8.70 2.14 -10.12
C HIS A 45 -9.49 1.61 -8.93
N THR A 46 -8.96 0.59 -8.29
CA THR A 46 -9.54 0.02 -7.07
C THR A 46 -8.62 0.29 -5.90
N LEU A 47 -9.17 0.80 -4.80
CA LEU A 47 -8.42 1.10 -3.58
C LEU A 47 -8.80 0.12 -2.48
N LEU A 48 -7.86 -0.77 -2.14
CA LEU A 48 -8.00 -1.74 -1.06
C LEU A 48 -7.17 -1.29 0.14
N ALA A 49 -7.68 -1.51 1.33
CA ALA A 49 -6.93 -1.19 2.55
C ALA A 49 -7.12 -2.24 3.63
N SER A 50 -6.06 -2.43 4.42
CA SER A 50 -6.11 -3.17 5.67
C SER A 50 -7.18 -2.58 6.59
N PRO A 51 -7.82 -3.38 7.46
CA PRO A 51 -8.78 -2.86 8.44
C PRO A 51 -8.15 -2.03 9.56
N ALA A 52 -6.82 -2.03 9.70
CA ALA A 52 -6.16 -1.20 10.71
C ALA A 52 -6.44 0.29 10.49
N VAL A 53 -6.68 1.03 11.56
CA VAL A 53 -7.03 2.46 11.49
C VAL A 53 -5.97 3.26 10.69
N ARG A 54 -4.69 3.02 10.95
CA ARG A 54 -3.60 3.72 10.25
C ARG A 54 -3.62 3.50 8.73
N ALA A 55 -4.00 2.32 8.28
CA ALA A 55 -4.13 2.03 6.86
C ALA A 55 -5.38 2.68 6.27
N GLN A 56 -6.50 2.64 6.98
CA GLN A 56 -7.74 3.31 6.57
C GLN A 56 -7.55 4.82 6.45
N GLN A 57 -6.86 5.44 7.40
CA GLN A 57 -6.58 6.87 7.37
C GLN A 57 -5.65 7.26 6.22
N THR A 58 -4.63 6.45 5.96
CA THR A 58 -3.74 6.66 4.80
C THR A 58 -4.53 6.59 3.50
N ALA A 59 -5.32 5.55 3.33
CA ALA A 59 -6.15 5.35 2.14
C ALA A 59 -7.17 6.48 1.95
N ALA A 60 -7.77 6.96 3.03
CA ALA A 60 -8.77 8.04 2.99
C ALA A 60 -8.23 9.33 2.39
N ALA A 61 -6.94 9.59 2.50
CA ALA A 61 -6.31 10.76 1.90
C ALA A 61 -6.46 10.81 0.38
N LEU A 62 -6.59 9.65 -0.28
CA LEU A 62 -6.73 9.59 -1.73
C LEU A 62 -8.09 10.09 -2.23
N GLY A 63 -9.13 9.96 -1.43
CA GLY A 63 -10.47 10.41 -1.80
C GLY A 63 -11.28 9.42 -2.63
N SER A 64 -10.70 8.28 -3.01
CA SER A 64 -11.40 7.21 -3.72
C SER A 64 -12.18 6.33 -2.73
N PRO A 65 -13.26 5.64 -3.17
CA PRO A 65 -13.93 4.66 -2.32
C PRO A 65 -12.96 3.58 -1.85
N ILE A 66 -13.04 3.23 -0.57
CA ILE A 66 -12.15 2.23 0.04
C ILE A 66 -12.88 0.90 0.16
N VAL A 67 -12.27 -0.16 -0.35
CA VAL A 67 -12.69 -1.53 -0.08
C VAL A 67 -11.79 -2.08 1.03
N THR A 68 -12.37 -2.34 2.20
CA THR A 68 -11.63 -2.94 3.30
C THR A 68 -11.46 -4.42 3.07
N GLU A 69 -10.20 -4.88 3.09
CA GLU A 69 -9.87 -6.29 2.85
C GLU A 69 -9.21 -6.88 4.09
N LYS A 70 -9.92 -7.78 4.77
CA LYS A 70 -9.43 -8.41 6.01
C LYS A 70 -8.12 -9.17 5.82
N ALA A 71 -7.92 -9.74 4.64
CA ALA A 71 -6.69 -10.49 4.33
C ALA A 71 -5.44 -9.61 4.31
N LEU A 72 -5.61 -8.28 4.27
CA LEU A 72 -4.51 -7.32 4.30
C LEU A 72 -4.12 -6.85 5.71
N ALA A 73 -4.78 -7.36 6.75
CA ALA A 73 -4.40 -7.07 8.14
C ALA A 73 -2.93 -7.44 8.39
N PRO A 74 -2.29 -6.85 9.43
CA PRO A 74 -0.88 -7.16 9.72
C PRO A 74 -0.59 -8.65 9.75
N GLY A 75 0.44 -9.09 9.03
CA GLY A 75 0.79 -10.49 8.88
C GLY A 75 0.34 -11.13 7.56
N ALA A 76 -0.23 -10.36 6.65
CA ALA A 76 -0.62 -10.85 5.33
C ALA A 76 0.58 -11.47 4.58
N SER A 77 0.36 -12.63 3.97
CA SER A 77 1.38 -13.28 3.15
C SER A 77 1.43 -12.68 1.74
N PRO A 78 2.52 -12.92 0.98
CA PRO A 78 2.56 -12.53 -0.44
C PRO A 78 1.36 -13.10 -1.23
N LYS A 79 0.93 -14.31 -0.92
CA LYS A 79 -0.26 -14.92 -1.56
C LYS A 79 -1.54 -14.16 -1.24
N ASP A 80 -1.71 -13.74 0.01
CA ASP A 80 -2.90 -12.98 0.43
C ASP A 80 -2.97 -11.65 -0.35
N ILE A 81 -1.85 -10.95 -0.47
CA ILE A 81 -1.76 -9.69 -1.17
C ILE A 81 -2.01 -9.88 -2.67
N ARG A 82 -1.41 -10.89 -3.27
CA ARG A 82 -1.63 -11.24 -4.67
C ARG A 82 -3.09 -11.57 -4.95
N ARG A 83 -3.71 -12.41 -4.11
CA ARG A 83 -5.13 -12.77 -4.25
C ARG A 83 -6.05 -11.57 -4.15
N ALA A 84 -5.77 -10.67 -3.20
CA ALA A 84 -6.55 -9.44 -3.05
C ALA A 84 -6.50 -8.60 -4.33
N ALA A 85 -5.30 -8.43 -4.91
CA ALA A 85 -5.12 -7.69 -6.16
C ALA A 85 -5.83 -8.36 -7.33
N GLU A 86 -5.74 -9.69 -7.44
CA GLU A 86 -6.30 -10.45 -8.57
C GLU A 86 -7.83 -10.48 -8.61
N LYS A 87 -8.50 -10.13 -7.51
CA LYS A 87 -9.97 -10.04 -7.47
C LYS A 87 -10.52 -8.89 -8.31
N HIS A 88 -9.67 -7.97 -8.72
CA HIS A 88 -10.08 -6.73 -9.40
C HIS A 88 -9.33 -6.56 -10.71
N LYS A 89 -10.01 -5.99 -11.70
CA LYS A 89 -9.40 -5.66 -12.99
C LYS A 89 -8.76 -4.28 -12.95
N GLY A 90 -7.77 -4.06 -13.82
CA GLY A 90 -7.09 -2.78 -13.93
C GLY A 90 -6.12 -2.53 -12.79
N LEU A 91 -5.84 -1.27 -12.52
CA LEU A 91 -4.92 -0.89 -11.47
C LEU A 91 -5.54 -1.04 -10.08
N VAL A 92 -4.83 -1.71 -9.20
CA VAL A 92 -5.22 -1.90 -7.80
C VAL A 92 -4.19 -1.24 -6.90
N ILE A 93 -4.67 -0.46 -5.93
CA ILE A 93 -3.85 0.11 -4.87
C ILE A 93 -4.12 -0.69 -3.60
N ILE A 94 -3.06 -1.14 -2.94
CA ILE A 94 -3.15 -1.83 -1.66
C ILE A 94 -2.44 -1.01 -0.60
N VAL A 95 -3.20 -0.54 0.39
CA VAL A 95 -2.65 0.15 1.57
C VAL A 95 -2.50 -0.87 2.69
N GLY A 96 -1.27 -1.09 3.12
CA GLY A 96 -0.96 -2.13 4.07
C GLY A 96 0.29 -1.87 4.90
N HIS A 97 0.91 -2.97 5.32
CA HIS A 97 1.93 -2.99 6.37
C HIS A 97 3.26 -3.54 5.89
N GLN A 98 4.32 -3.22 6.64
CA GLN A 98 5.62 -3.89 6.55
C GLN A 98 5.73 -4.92 7.68
N PRO A 99 6.39 -6.05 7.43
CA PRO A 99 7.14 -6.44 6.21
C PRO A 99 6.29 -7.00 5.08
N ASP A 100 4.97 -7.08 5.24
CA ASP A 100 4.05 -7.75 4.31
C ASP A 100 4.20 -7.27 2.86
N LEU A 101 4.14 -5.94 2.66
CA LEU A 101 4.22 -5.35 1.33
C LEU A 101 5.60 -5.55 0.70
N GLY A 102 6.66 -5.42 1.49
CA GLY A 102 8.02 -5.65 1.00
C GLY A 102 8.28 -7.09 0.59
N ARG A 103 7.70 -8.04 1.33
CA ARG A 103 7.75 -9.48 0.96
C ARG A 103 6.96 -9.74 -0.32
N ALA A 104 5.80 -9.11 -0.47
CA ALA A 104 4.99 -9.24 -1.68
C ALA A 104 5.72 -8.68 -2.90
N ALA A 105 6.34 -7.50 -2.77
CA ALA A 105 7.13 -6.91 -3.86
C ALA A 105 8.27 -7.82 -4.27
N ALA A 106 9.03 -8.35 -3.33
CA ALA A 106 10.15 -9.25 -3.60
C ALA A 106 9.68 -10.53 -4.30
N HIS A 107 8.56 -11.08 -3.88
CA HIS A 107 7.97 -12.26 -4.50
C HIS A 107 7.51 -12.00 -5.93
N LEU A 108 6.80 -10.90 -6.16
CA LEU A 108 6.22 -10.58 -7.47
C LEU A 108 7.28 -10.15 -8.49
N VAL A 109 8.31 -9.44 -8.07
CA VAL A 109 9.32 -8.90 -8.97
C VAL A 109 10.47 -9.88 -9.20
N ALA A 110 10.94 -10.56 -8.15
CA ALA A 110 12.15 -11.36 -8.19
C ALA A 110 11.98 -12.82 -7.79
N ASP A 111 10.77 -13.26 -7.50
CA ASP A 111 10.48 -14.62 -7.04
C ASP A 111 11.41 -15.05 -5.89
N THR A 112 11.59 -14.16 -4.94
CA THR A 112 12.44 -14.37 -3.78
C THR A 112 11.66 -14.18 -2.48
N ARG A 113 12.15 -14.77 -1.39
CA ARG A 113 11.58 -14.63 -0.04
C ARG A 113 12.16 -13.43 0.72
N ALA A 114 12.90 -12.55 0.07
CA ALA A 114 13.47 -11.37 0.68
C ALA A 114 12.39 -10.43 1.25
N GLU A 115 12.80 -9.61 2.18
CA GLU A 115 11.98 -8.52 2.73
C GLU A 115 12.54 -7.19 2.20
N TRP A 116 11.92 -6.66 1.16
CA TRP A 116 12.33 -5.35 0.67
C TRP A 116 11.75 -4.25 1.55
N SER A 117 12.56 -3.24 1.82
CA SER A 117 12.17 -2.16 2.72
C SER A 117 11.33 -1.12 1.98
N ILE A 118 10.09 -0.97 2.41
CA ILE A 118 9.20 0.10 1.95
C ILE A 118 9.07 1.10 3.09
N LYS A 119 9.44 2.37 2.85
CA LYS A 119 9.35 3.42 3.87
C LYS A 119 7.89 3.75 4.21
N LYS A 120 7.67 4.28 5.40
CA LYS A 120 6.33 4.75 5.82
C LYS A 120 5.77 5.75 4.82
N GLY A 121 4.52 5.55 4.41
CA GLY A 121 3.86 6.40 3.43
C GLY A 121 4.35 6.27 1.99
N ALA A 122 5.37 5.45 1.74
CA ALA A 122 5.93 5.25 0.40
C ALA A 122 5.08 4.33 -0.46
N ILE A 123 5.22 4.49 -1.77
CA ILE A 123 4.60 3.60 -2.75
C ILE A 123 5.66 2.87 -3.57
N TRP A 124 5.31 1.65 -3.94
CA TRP A 124 5.99 0.86 -4.96
C TRP A 124 4.97 0.51 -6.03
N TRP A 125 5.16 1.02 -7.22
CA TRP A 125 4.27 0.80 -8.35
C TRP A 125 4.84 -0.30 -9.23
N LEU A 126 4.12 -1.41 -9.31
CA LEU A 126 4.51 -2.58 -10.08
C LEU A 126 3.60 -2.76 -11.28
N GLU A 127 4.15 -3.26 -12.39
CA GLU A 127 3.37 -3.57 -13.58
C GLU A 127 3.80 -4.88 -14.19
N GLY A 128 2.90 -5.51 -14.94
CA GLY A 128 3.13 -6.82 -15.52
C GLY A 128 2.91 -7.95 -14.52
N ALA A 129 3.17 -9.16 -14.95
CA ALA A 129 3.03 -10.35 -14.12
C ALA A 129 4.08 -11.39 -14.52
N GLU A 130 4.62 -12.08 -13.53
CA GLU A 130 5.50 -13.24 -13.62
C GLU A 130 6.69 -13.10 -14.60
N PRO A 131 7.66 -12.26 -14.31
CA PRO A 131 7.77 -11.38 -13.14
C PRO A 131 7.14 -10.01 -13.38
N ALA A 132 6.71 -9.38 -12.30
CA ALA A 132 6.31 -7.98 -12.34
C ALA A 132 7.56 -7.09 -12.47
N ARG A 133 7.38 -5.89 -12.99
CA ARG A 133 8.44 -4.89 -13.09
C ARG A 133 8.14 -3.71 -12.18
N ILE A 134 9.18 -3.11 -11.64
CA ILE A 134 9.05 -1.89 -10.86
C ILE A 134 8.91 -0.71 -11.82
N LYS A 135 7.78 -0.02 -11.77
CA LYS A 135 7.52 1.18 -12.55
C LYS A 135 7.98 2.43 -11.83
N ALA A 136 7.73 2.51 -10.52
CA ALA A 136 8.12 3.65 -9.71
C ALA A 136 8.26 3.25 -8.25
N VAL A 137 9.19 3.89 -7.56
CA VAL A 137 9.32 3.85 -6.10
C VAL A 137 9.42 5.29 -5.64
N LEU A 138 8.55 5.70 -4.72
CA LEU A 138 8.48 7.07 -4.27
C LEU A 138 8.16 7.11 -2.78
N SER A 139 8.90 7.94 -2.04
CA SER A 139 8.64 8.18 -0.62
C SER A 139 8.21 9.63 -0.38
N PRO A 140 7.40 9.90 0.67
CA PRO A 140 6.86 11.22 0.93
C PRO A 140 7.93 12.31 1.12
N ASP A 141 9.11 11.95 1.61
CA ASP A 141 10.21 12.88 1.84
C ASP A 141 10.78 13.48 0.55
N LEU A 142 10.40 12.95 -0.61
CA LEU A 142 10.79 13.46 -1.92
C LEU A 142 9.74 14.38 -2.56
N LEU A 143 8.63 14.56 -1.88
CA LEU A 143 7.49 15.33 -2.42
C LEU A 143 7.36 16.73 -1.84
#